data_a70ad1482ec1035288abeb69202b1efc
#
_entry.id   a70ad1482ec1035288abeb69202b1efc
#
_cell.length_a   1.000
_cell.length_b   1.000
_cell.length_c   1.000
_cell.angle_alpha   90.00
_cell.angle_beta   90.00
_cell.angle_gamma   90.00
#
_symmetry.space_group_name_H-M   'P 1'
#
loop_
_entity.id
_entity.type
_entity.pdbx_description
1 polymer ?
#
loop_
_entity_poly.entity_id
_entity_poly.type
_entity_poly.pdbx_seq_one_letter_code
_entity_poly.pdbx_strand_id
1 'polypeptide(L)'
;MKMLKEIGLIGLGVMGKNIALNLSDNGVAIKGFNDSKKKLDEIKKEFSGEFEGYTNINDLISNLSRPRTILLMVPSGKATKDVIEKIDHLLDEEDLVIDGGNSFYLDSESNGINLNQKKINFIGMGVSGGEE
;
A
#
# COMPACT_ATOMS: atom_id res chain seq x y z
N MET A 1 -10.98 -19.36 -5.48
CA MET A 1 -10.78 -17.91 -5.43
C MET A 1 -10.11 -17.53 -4.12
N LYS A 2 -9.04 -16.76 -4.20
CA LYS A 2 -8.37 -16.28 -3.01
C LYS A 2 -9.07 -15.03 -2.48
N MET A 3 -9.41 -15.05 -1.21
CA MET A 3 -9.92 -13.86 -0.55
C MET A 3 -8.75 -13.08 0.01
N LEU A 4 -8.83 -11.75 -0.12
CA LEU A 4 -7.84 -10.87 0.49
C LEU A 4 -8.02 -10.91 2.01
N LYS A 5 -7.00 -11.34 2.74
CA LYS A 5 -7.04 -11.44 4.19
C LYS A 5 -6.18 -10.41 4.89
N GLU A 6 -5.20 -9.86 4.18
CA GLU A 6 -4.22 -8.96 4.74
C GLU A 6 -3.75 -7.99 3.67
N ILE A 7 -3.50 -6.74 4.05
CA ILE A 7 -2.98 -5.75 3.12
C ILE A 7 -1.97 -4.86 3.84
N GLY A 8 -0.89 -4.54 3.15
CA GLY A 8 0.07 -3.54 3.60
C GLY A 8 -0.33 -2.19 3.05
N LEU A 9 -0.32 -1.17 3.88
CA LEU A 9 -0.71 0.17 3.48
C LEU A 9 0.41 1.16 3.73
N ILE A 10 0.84 1.83 2.67
CA ILE A 10 1.84 2.88 2.76
C ILE A 10 1.16 4.19 2.39
N GLY A 11 1.12 5.13 3.34
CA GLY A 11 0.42 6.39 3.16
C GLY A 11 -0.88 6.43 3.96
N LEU A 12 -0.78 6.73 5.24
CA LEU A 12 -1.94 6.76 6.15
C LEU A 12 -2.49 8.18 6.33
N GLY A 13 -2.62 8.92 5.22
CA GLY A 13 -3.37 10.15 5.21
C GLY A 13 -4.87 9.88 5.34
N VAL A 14 -5.68 10.92 5.21
CA VAL A 14 -7.13 10.79 5.42
C VAL A 14 -7.72 9.72 4.51
N MET A 15 -7.40 9.77 3.21
CA MET A 15 -7.98 8.83 2.26
C MET A 15 -7.48 7.41 2.50
N GLY A 16 -6.17 7.23 2.71
CA GLY A 16 -5.61 5.91 2.98
C GLY A 16 -6.18 5.30 4.25
N LYS A 17 -6.31 6.11 5.31
CA LYS A 17 -6.89 5.65 6.55
C LYS A 17 -8.35 5.21 6.35
N ASN A 18 -9.13 5.98 5.61
CA ASN A 18 -10.54 5.64 5.37
C ASN A 18 -10.69 4.35 4.58
N ILE A 19 -9.85 4.14 3.58
CA ILE A 19 -9.86 2.88 2.83
C ILE A 19 -9.49 1.71 3.76
N ALA A 20 -8.49 1.91 4.60
CA ALA A 20 -8.06 0.88 5.54
C ALA A 20 -9.17 0.52 6.53
N LEU A 21 -9.87 1.54 7.06
CA LEU A 21 -10.99 1.30 7.96
C LEU A 21 -12.08 0.48 7.30
N ASN A 22 -12.40 0.82 6.04
CA ASN A 22 -13.42 0.08 5.29
C ASN A 22 -13.00 -1.38 5.09
N LEU A 23 -11.75 -1.61 4.68
CA LEU A 23 -11.25 -2.98 4.51
C LEU A 23 -11.26 -3.74 5.83
N SER A 24 -10.86 -3.10 6.91
CA SER A 24 -10.85 -3.71 8.23
C SER A 24 -12.26 -4.13 8.66
N ASP A 25 -13.25 -3.28 8.39
CA ASP A 25 -14.65 -3.60 8.70
C ASP A 25 -15.15 -4.80 7.89
N ASN A 26 -14.49 -5.11 6.79
CA ASN A 26 -14.81 -6.27 5.96
C ASN A 26 -13.89 -7.47 6.25
N GLY A 27 -13.18 -7.46 7.35
CA GLY A 27 -12.42 -8.62 7.81
C GLY A 27 -10.99 -8.69 7.31
N VAL A 28 -10.47 -7.62 6.69
CA VAL A 28 -9.10 -7.61 6.20
C VAL A 28 -8.17 -7.08 7.30
N ALA A 29 -7.10 -7.81 7.59
CA ALA A 29 -6.08 -7.34 8.53
C ALA A 29 -5.24 -6.25 7.87
N ILE A 30 -5.01 -5.15 8.56
CA ILE A 30 -4.29 -4.00 8.05
C ILE A 30 -2.92 -3.91 8.70
N LYS A 31 -1.87 -3.82 7.88
CA LYS A 31 -0.53 -3.53 8.34
C LYS A 31 -0.11 -2.23 7.68
N GLY A 32 0.08 -1.18 8.48
CA GLY A 32 0.29 0.15 7.95
C GLY A 32 1.63 0.74 8.34
N PHE A 33 2.17 1.55 7.43
CA PHE A 33 3.42 2.27 7.66
C PHE A 33 3.14 3.74 7.93
N ASN A 34 3.80 4.27 8.96
CA ASN A 34 3.92 5.70 9.18
C ASN A 34 5.24 5.92 9.92
N ASP A 35 5.92 7.02 9.62
CA ASP A 35 7.18 7.31 10.28
C ASP A 35 7.01 7.79 11.73
N SER A 36 5.79 8.08 12.16
CA SER A 36 5.49 8.50 13.52
C SER A 36 4.74 7.42 14.28
N LYS A 37 5.39 6.87 15.31
CA LYS A 37 4.76 5.86 16.15
C LYS A 37 3.54 6.43 16.87
N LYS A 38 3.60 7.70 17.27
CA LYS A 38 2.48 8.35 17.94
C LYS A 38 1.23 8.35 17.05
N LYS A 39 1.42 8.67 15.76
CA LYS A 39 0.30 8.65 14.82
C LYS A 39 -0.24 7.24 14.61
N LEU A 40 0.65 6.26 14.54
CA LEU A 40 0.22 4.86 14.42
C LEU A 40 -0.63 4.44 15.61
N ASP A 41 -0.23 4.81 16.82
CA ASP A 41 -0.99 4.48 18.01
C ASP A 41 -2.36 5.15 18.00
N GLU A 42 -2.43 6.39 17.54
CA GLU A 42 -3.69 7.12 17.44
C GLU A 42 -4.61 6.50 16.39
N ILE A 43 -4.05 6.12 15.25
CA ILE A 43 -4.80 5.49 14.17
C ILE A 43 -5.34 4.13 14.61
N LYS A 44 -4.53 3.37 15.32
CA LYS A 44 -4.92 2.05 15.79
C LYS A 44 -6.20 2.08 16.62
N LYS A 45 -6.40 3.14 17.37
CA LYS A 45 -7.60 3.28 18.22
C LYS A 45 -8.89 3.35 17.42
N GLU A 46 -8.81 3.71 16.14
CA GLU A 46 -9.99 3.81 15.29
C GLU A 46 -10.39 2.48 14.66
N PHE A 47 -9.53 1.47 14.76
CA PHE A 47 -9.79 0.16 14.15
C PHE A 47 -10.45 -0.79 15.16
N SER A 48 -11.55 -1.40 14.75
CA SER A 48 -12.19 -2.45 15.53
C SER A 48 -11.60 -3.83 15.22
N GLY A 49 -10.98 -3.97 14.05
CA GLY A 49 -10.34 -5.21 13.62
C GLY A 49 -8.83 -5.16 13.81
N GLU A 50 -8.15 -6.04 13.13
CA GLU A 50 -6.69 -6.14 13.24
C GLU A 50 -5.99 -4.99 12.55
N PHE A 51 -5.17 -4.28 13.29
CA PHE A 51 -4.29 -3.24 12.74
C PHE A 51 -2.94 -3.33 13.43
N GLU A 52 -1.89 -3.35 12.62
CA GLU A 52 -0.52 -3.36 13.11
C GLU A 52 0.25 -2.26 12.40
N GLY A 53 0.90 -1.39 13.19
CA GLY A 53 1.65 -0.26 12.64
C GLY A 53 3.14 -0.52 12.63
N TYR A 54 3.81 -0.01 11.61
CA TYR A 54 5.26 -0.13 11.45
C TYR A 54 5.85 1.23 11.15
N THR A 55 6.97 1.54 11.76
CA THR A 55 7.72 2.78 11.50
C THR A 55 8.86 2.55 10.49
N ASN A 56 9.05 1.31 10.06
CA ASN A 56 10.08 0.94 9.11
C ASN A 56 9.42 0.16 7.97
N ILE A 57 9.62 0.62 6.73
CA ILE A 57 9.00 -0.03 5.57
C ILE A 57 9.50 -1.47 5.39
N ASN A 58 10.78 -1.71 5.65
CA ASN A 58 11.32 -3.07 5.52
C ASN A 58 10.62 -4.04 6.47
N ASP A 59 10.36 -3.58 7.70
CA ASP A 59 9.65 -4.40 8.67
C ASP A 59 8.22 -4.68 8.23
N LEU A 60 7.55 -3.67 7.67
CA LEU A 60 6.21 -3.85 7.13
C LEU A 60 6.20 -4.97 6.07
N ILE A 61 7.08 -4.86 5.08
CA ILE A 61 7.11 -5.82 3.98
C ILE A 61 7.43 -7.22 4.50
N SER A 62 8.40 -7.33 5.42
CA SER A 62 8.82 -8.63 5.96
C SER A 62 7.72 -9.34 6.73
N ASN A 63 6.79 -8.57 7.28
CA ASN A 63 5.72 -9.13 8.11
C ASN A 63 4.43 -9.40 7.33
N LEU A 64 4.43 -9.13 6.04
CA LEU A 64 3.27 -9.45 5.19
C LEU A 64 3.36 -10.89 4.68
N SER A 65 2.22 -11.56 4.67
CA SER A 65 2.13 -12.93 4.13
C SER A 65 2.21 -12.92 2.61
N ARG A 66 2.92 -13.89 2.06
CA ARG A 66 3.08 -14.01 0.61
C ARG A 66 1.94 -14.79 -0.02
N PRO A 67 1.50 -14.44 -1.23
CA PRO A 67 1.90 -13.26 -2.00
C PRO A 67 1.36 -11.99 -1.34
N ARG A 68 2.21 -10.99 -1.27
CA ARG A 68 1.87 -9.75 -0.57
C ARG A 68 0.98 -8.86 -1.41
N THR A 69 0.06 -8.15 -0.75
CA THR A 69 -0.73 -7.10 -1.39
C THR A 69 -0.39 -5.78 -0.68
N ILE A 70 0.08 -4.81 -1.43
CA ILE A 70 0.52 -3.53 -0.89
C ILE A 70 -0.22 -2.41 -1.60
N LEU A 71 -0.87 -1.54 -0.82
CA LEU A 71 -1.56 -0.37 -1.34
C LEU A 71 -0.74 0.87 -1.05
N LEU A 72 -0.43 1.63 -2.10
CA LEU A 72 0.28 2.89 -1.99
C LEU A 72 -0.70 4.04 -2.10
N MET A 73 -0.78 4.85 -1.05
CA MET A 73 -1.66 6.02 -1.01
C MET A 73 -0.84 7.28 -0.73
N VAL A 74 0.23 7.46 -1.49
CA VAL A 74 1.09 8.63 -1.34
C VAL A 74 0.69 9.72 -2.34
N PRO A 75 0.96 10.99 -2.01
CA PRO A 75 0.27 12.10 -2.69
C PRO A 75 0.77 12.45 -4.09
N SER A 76 1.91 12.00 -4.53
CA SER A 76 2.44 12.41 -5.82
C SER A 76 3.16 11.28 -6.53
N GLY A 77 3.28 11.43 -7.85
CA GLY A 77 3.99 10.45 -8.66
C GLY A 77 5.43 10.25 -8.23
N LYS A 78 6.11 11.34 -7.84
CA LYS A 78 7.47 11.23 -7.36
C LYS A 78 7.53 10.44 -6.04
N ALA A 79 6.63 10.71 -5.12
CA ALA A 79 6.58 9.99 -3.86
C ALA A 79 6.29 8.51 -4.09
N THR A 80 5.40 8.20 -5.02
CA THR A 80 5.11 6.83 -5.39
C THR A 80 6.34 6.13 -5.92
N LYS A 81 7.06 6.78 -6.84
CA LYS A 81 8.27 6.22 -7.42
C LYS A 81 9.33 5.98 -6.35
N ASP A 82 9.52 6.94 -5.45
CA ASP A 82 10.50 6.81 -4.37
C ASP A 82 10.20 5.61 -3.48
N VAL A 83 8.92 5.40 -3.15
CA VAL A 83 8.52 4.25 -2.34
C VAL A 83 8.77 2.94 -3.09
N ILE A 84 8.40 2.89 -4.37
CA ILE A 84 8.60 1.67 -5.16
C ILE A 84 10.07 1.33 -5.23
N GLU A 85 10.94 2.32 -5.40
CA GLU A 85 12.38 2.09 -5.44
C GLU A 85 12.93 1.55 -4.12
N LYS A 86 12.28 1.91 -3.00
CA LYS A 86 12.69 1.40 -1.70
C LYS A 86 12.27 -0.05 -1.47
N ILE A 87 11.15 -0.46 -2.04
CA ILE A 87 10.59 -1.77 -1.73
C ILE A 87 10.76 -2.81 -2.83
N ASP A 88 11.09 -2.41 -4.05
CA ASP A 88 11.10 -3.33 -5.20
C ASP A 88 12.03 -4.53 -4.98
N HIS A 89 13.15 -4.33 -4.30
CA HIS A 89 14.09 -5.41 -4.02
C HIS A 89 13.65 -6.30 -2.86
N LEU A 90 12.62 -5.90 -2.14
CA LEU A 90 12.07 -6.67 -1.03
C LEU A 90 10.90 -7.55 -1.47
N LEU A 91 10.37 -7.30 -2.66
CA LEU A 91 9.20 -7.99 -3.17
C LEU A 91 9.60 -9.26 -3.92
N ASP A 92 8.66 -10.20 -3.96
CA ASP A 92 8.85 -11.47 -4.65
C ASP A 92 7.88 -11.57 -5.83
N GLU A 93 8.12 -12.57 -6.68
CA GLU A 93 7.18 -12.85 -7.76
C GLU A 93 5.78 -13.06 -7.18
N GLU A 94 4.78 -12.59 -7.92
CA GLU A 94 3.36 -12.68 -7.59
C GLU A 94 2.89 -11.71 -6.50
N ASP A 95 3.79 -10.96 -5.86
CA ASP A 95 3.35 -9.86 -5.01
C ASP A 95 2.61 -8.83 -5.84
N LEU A 96 1.63 -8.15 -5.24
CA LEU A 96 0.82 -7.16 -5.92
C LEU A 96 1.02 -5.79 -5.28
N VAL A 97 1.33 -4.79 -6.10
CA VAL A 97 1.41 -3.40 -5.68
C VAL A 97 0.28 -2.64 -6.35
N ILE A 98 -0.52 -1.96 -5.56
CA ILE A 98 -1.64 -1.14 -6.04
C ILE A 98 -1.30 0.32 -5.79
N ASP A 99 -1.23 1.11 -6.86
CA ASP A 99 -1.02 2.56 -6.75
C ASP A 99 -2.38 3.24 -6.68
N GLY A 100 -2.78 3.64 -5.48
CA GLY A 100 -4.04 4.32 -5.25
C GLY A 100 -3.88 5.83 -5.06
N GLY A 101 -2.68 6.33 -5.27
CA GLY A 101 -2.39 7.74 -5.09
C GLY A 101 -2.67 8.58 -6.34
N ASN A 102 -2.20 9.81 -6.28
CA ASN A 102 -2.45 10.82 -7.30
C ASN A 102 -1.33 10.86 -8.34
N SER A 103 -0.98 9.72 -8.90
CA SER A 103 0.08 9.64 -9.90
C SER A 103 -0.45 9.94 -11.29
N PHE A 104 0.39 10.58 -12.12
CA PHE A 104 0.08 10.69 -13.53
C PHE A 104 0.14 9.31 -14.16
N TYR A 105 -0.68 9.10 -15.17
CA TYR A 105 -0.78 7.82 -15.84
C TYR A 105 0.55 7.36 -16.46
N LEU A 106 1.36 8.29 -16.95
CA LEU A 106 2.69 7.95 -17.49
C LEU A 106 3.62 7.42 -16.40
N ASP A 107 3.53 7.98 -15.19
CA ASP A 107 4.33 7.50 -14.07
C ASP A 107 3.89 6.09 -13.67
N SER A 108 2.58 5.83 -13.67
CA SER A 108 2.06 4.51 -13.35
C SER A 108 2.52 3.47 -14.37
N GLU A 109 2.53 3.82 -15.66
CA GLU A 109 3.03 2.92 -16.69
C GLU A 109 4.50 2.57 -16.47
N SER A 110 5.34 3.59 -16.21
CA SER A 110 6.75 3.38 -15.98
C SER A 110 7.01 2.49 -14.78
N ASN A 111 6.29 2.73 -13.68
CA ASN A 111 6.41 1.92 -12.47
C ASN A 111 5.98 0.48 -12.74
N GLY A 112 4.88 0.31 -13.49
CA GLY A 112 4.38 -1.01 -13.84
C GLY A 112 5.37 -1.81 -14.69
N ILE A 113 6.01 -1.15 -15.66
CA ILE A 113 7.00 -1.82 -16.50
C ILE A 113 8.17 -2.31 -15.64
N ASN A 114 8.68 -1.47 -14.75
CA ASN A 114 9.79 -1.84 -13.89
C ASN A 114 9.46 -3.05 -13.01
N LEU A 115 8.28 -3.06 -12.39
CA LEU A 115 7.88 -4.15 -11.52
C LEU A 115 7.56 -5.42 -12.31
N ASN A 116 6.93 -5.29 -13.49
CA ASN A 116 6.60 -6.44 -14.31
C ASN A 116 7.84 -7.20 -14.77
N GLN A 117 8.96 -6.49 -15.00
CA GLN A 117 10.20 -7.15 -15.35
C GLN A 117 10.67 -8.10 -14.26
N LYS A 118 10.26 -7.85 -13.02
CA LYS A 118 10.56 -8.70 -11.86
C LYS A 118 9.43 -9.69 -11.55
N LYS A 119 8.42 -9.75 -12.42
CA LYS A 119 7.23 -10.60 -12.24
C LYS A 119 6.41 -10.21 -11.02
N ILE A 120 6.48 -8.94 -10.64
CA ILE A 120 5.65 -8.36 -9.58
C ILE A 120 4.48 -7.68 -10.25
N ASN A 121 3.27 -7.95 -9.79
CA ASN A 121 2.07 -7.36 -10.37
C ASN A 121 1.91 -5.91 -9.90
N PHE A 122 1.55 -5.02 -10.82
CA PHE A 122 1.34 -3.61 -10.50
C PHE A 122 0.04 -3.11 -11.14
N ILE A 123 -0.78 -2.45 -10.35
CA ILE A 123 -2.06 -1.89 -10.81
C ILE A 123 -2.15 -0.44 -10.36
N GLY A 124 -2.44 0.46 -11.31
CA GLY A 124 -2.77 1.84 -10.99
C GLY A 124 -4.28 1.98 -10.88
N MET A 125 -4.74 2.51 -9.76
CA MET A 125 -6.19 2.58 -9.53
C MET A 125 -6.88 3.80 -10.10
N GLY A 126 -6.17 4.85 -10.40
CA GLY A 126 -6.79 6.05 -10.92
C GLY A 126 -7.79 6.67 -9.96
N VAL A 127 -7.48 6.66 -8.69
CA VAL A 127 -8.42 7.11 -7.65
C VAL A 127 -8.78 8.58 -7.79
N SER A 128 -7.87 9.33 -8.33
CA SER A 128 -8.10 10.75 -8.52
C SER A 128 -8.98 11.04 -9.71
N GLY A 129 -9.37 10.09 -10.33
CA GLY A 129 -10.13 10.29 -11.44
C GLY A 129 -11.22 11.09 -11.24
N GLY A 130 -11.20 11.18 -11.01
CA GLY A 130 -11.95 11.71 -11.34
C GLY A 130 -11.94 12.15 -12.54
N GLU A 131 -11.52 12.11 -12.64
CA GLU A 131 -11.47 12.29 -13.33
C GLU A 131 -11.84 11.90 -14.01
N GLU A 132 -12.08 11.81 -13.98
CA GLU A 132 -12.48 11.57 -14.53
C GLU A 132 -12.91 11.66 -14.85
#